data_fc7e57958a3e91550acaaaca2956bcf1
#
_entry.id   fc7e57958a3e91550acaaaca2956bcf1
#
_cell.length_a   1.000
_cell.length_b   1.000
_cell.length_c   1.000
_cell.angle_alpha   90.00
_cell.angle_beta   90.00
_cell.angle_gamma   90.00
#
_symmetry.space_group_name_H-M   'P 1'
#
loop_
_entity.id
_entity.type
_entity.pdbx_description
1 polymer ?
#
loop_
_entity_poly.entity_id
_entity_poly.type
_entity_poly.pdbx_seq_one_letter_code
_entity_poly.pdbx_strand_id
1 'polypeptide(L)' 'MEITNHTYQPKHEILSKTQANEILKKYNTKPSQLPYIMINDKGIVDLDVRPGDIIKITRKSATAGESVYYRYVVEA' A
#
# COMPACT_ATOMS: atom_id res chain seq x y z
N MET A 1 -23.70 -3.64 19.11
CA MET A 1 -23.01 -3.30 18.90
C MET A 1 -22.07 -2.98 19.05
N GLU A 2 -21.33 -3.05 18.86
CA GLU A 2 -20.44 -2.78 19.03
C GLU A 2 -19.82 -2.18 18.51
N ILE A 3 -19.41 -1.89 18.41
CA ILE A 3 -18.68 -1.42 18.10
C ILE A 3 -17.92 -1.00 18.13
N THR A 4 -17.68 -1.22 18.17
CA THR A 4 -16.80 -0.93 18.37
C THR A 4 -15.66 -0.52 18.03
N ASN A 5 -14.99 -0.75 17.60
CA ASN A 5 -13.76 -0.56 17.22
C ASN A 5 -13.74 0.21 16.04
N HIS A 6 -13.61 1.39 16.06
CA HIS A 6 -13.51 2.26 14.93
C HIS A 6 -12.08 2.58 14.59
N THR A 7 -11.27 1.55 14.65
CA THR A 7 -9.91 1.74 14.24
C THR A 7 -9.91 1.75 12.75
N TYR A 8 -9.65 2.86 12.17
CA TYR A 8 -9.52 2.98 10.73
C TYR A 8 -8.11 2.57 10.34
N GLN A 9 -7.83 1.30 10.45
CA GLN A 9 -6.51 0.80 10.10
C GLN A 9 -6.34 0.74 8.59
N PRO A 10 -5.19 1.15 8.07
CA PRO A 10 -4.93 1.05 6.64
C PRO A 10 -4.90 -0.40 6.21
N LYS A 11 -5.49 -0.67 5.08
CA LYS A 11 -5.44 -2.01 4.49
C LYS A 11 -4.29 -2.05 3.50
N HIS A 12 -3.38 -3.00 3.69
CA HIS A 12 -2.22 -3.16 2.83
C HIS A 12 -2.41 -4.38 1.95
N GLU A 13 -2.25 -4.21 0.65
CA GLU A 13 -2.37 -5.29 -0.30
C GLU A 13 -1.13 -5.33 -1.17
N ILE A 14 -0.62 -6.53 -1.43
CA ILE A 14 0.53 -6.71 -2.31
C ILE A 14 0.01 -6.84 -3.73
N LEU A 15 0.53 -6.02 -4.63
CA LEU A 15 0.15 -6.07 -6.02
C LEU A 15 1.04 -7.04 -6.77
N SER A 16 0.46 -7.79 -7.71
CA SER A 16 1.24 -8.63 -8.60
C SER A 16 1.97 -7.75 -9.61
N LYS A 17 2.95 -8.32 -10.31
CA LYS A 17 3.69 -7.57 -11.32
C LYS A 17 2.76 -6.99 -12.38
N THR A 18 1.77 -7.75 -12.80
CA THR A 18 0.82 -7.29 -13.78
C THR A 18 0.01 -6.11 -13.26
N GLN A 19 -0.50 -6.22 -12.03
CA GLN A 19 -1.27 -5.15 -11.42
C GLN A 19 -0.41 -3.91 -11.20
N ALA A 20 0.82 -4.12 -10.74
CA ALA A 20 1.74 -3.01 -10.52
C ALA A 20 2.03 -2.28 -11.83
N ASN A 21 2.30 -3.03 -12.90
CA ASN A 21 2.57 -2.44 -14.21
C ASN A 21 1.37 -1.66 -14.72
N GLU A 22 0.17 -2.19 -14.53
CA GLU A 22 -1.04 -1.51 -14.96
C GLU A 22 -1.21 -0.17 -14.24
N ILE A 23 -0.96 -0.15 -12.94
CA ILE A 23 -1.08 1.06 -12.15
C ILE A 23 -0.02 2.09 -12.56
N LEU A 24 1.21 1.65 -12.74
CA LEU A 24 2.28 2.55 -13.14
C LEU A 24 1.98 3.15 -14.51
N LYS A 25 1.44 2.35 -15.40
CA LYS A 25 1.08 2.81 -16.73
C LYS A 25 -0.11 3.77 -16.65
N LYS A 26 -1.10 3.44 -15.82
CA LYS A 26 -2.30 4.25 -15.67
C LYS A 26 -1.98 5.64 -15.17
N TYR A 27 -1.07 5.74 -14.21
CA TYR A 27 -0.68 7.02 -13.64
C TYR A 27 0.56 7.61 -14.30
N ASN A 28 1.06 6.96 -15.35
CA ASN A 28 2.25 7.42 -16.07
C ASN A 28 3.39 7.68 -15.11
N THR A 29 3.66 6.72 -14.26
CA THR A 29 4.62 6.84 -13.18
C THR A 29 5.58 5.66 -13.22
N LYS A 30 6.79 5.86 -12.74
CA LYS A 30 7.79 4.80 -12.62
C LYS A 30 7.89 4.36 -11.17
N PRO A 31 8.31 3.09 -10.91
CA PRO A 31 8.47 2.63 -9.52
C PRO A 31 9.39 3.53 -8.70
N SER A 32 10.44 4.07 -9.33
CA SER A 32 11.37 4.95 -8.62
C SER A 32 10.76 6.28 -8.21
N GLN A 33 9.61 6.62 -8.77
CA GLN A 33 8.93 7.87 -8.42
C GLN A 33 7.94 7.70 -7.27
N LEU A 34 7.67 6.45 -6.88
CA LEU A 34 6.78 6.19 -5.76
C LEU A 34 7.52 6.37 -4.43
N PRO A 35 6.83 6.78 -3.40
CA PRO A 35 7.43 6.79 -2.07
C PRO A 35 7.85 5.37 -1.68
N TYR A 36 8.90 5.26 -0.88
CA TYR A 36 9.40 3.97 -0.45
C TYR A 36 8.72 3.50 0.82
N ILE A 37 8.64 2.19 0.99
CA ILE A 37 8.28 1.59 2.26
C ILE A 37 9.29 0.48 2.51
N MET A 38 9.80 0.41 3.73
CA MET A 38 10.80 -0.60 4.07
C MET A 38 10.15 -1.96 4.25
N ILE A 39 10.85 -3.01 3.84
CA ILE A 39 10.32 -4.36 3.91
C ILE A 39 9.98 -4.76 5.34
N ASN A 40 10.66 -4.16 6.31
CA ASN A 40 10.40 -4.46 7.73
C ASN A 40 9.50 -3.43 8.40
N ASP A 41 8.79 -2.64 7.61
CA ASP A 41 7.84 -1.68 8.17
C ASP A 41 6.71 -2.42 8.89
N LYS A 42 6.29 -1.89 10.03
CA LYS A 42 5.26 -2.53 10.85
C LYS A 42 3.95 -2.78 10.10
N GLY A 43 3.63 -1.93 9.16
CA GLY A 43 2.41 -2.07 8.39
C GLY A 43 2.44 -3.25 7.44
N ILE A 44 3.62 -3.71 7.04
CA ILE A 44 3.75 -4.78 6.06
C ILE A 44 4.62 -5.93 6.53
N VAL A 45 5.14 -5.86 7.76
CA VAL A 45 6.05 -6.90 8.25
C VAL A 45 5.36 -8.27 8.30
N ASP A 46 4.05 -8.28 8.51
CA ASP A 46 3.28 -9.52 8.55
C ASP A 46 2.87 -9.99 7.16
N LEU A 47 3.14 -9.20 6.13
CA LEU A 47 2.83 -9.58 4.77
C LEU A 47 4.06 -10.21 4.14
N ASP A 48 3.82 -11.14 3.23
CA ASP A 48 4.92 -11.83 2.55
C ASP A 48 5.36 -11.00 1.34
N VAL A 49 5.91 -9.82 1.62
CA VAL A 49 6.35 -8.90 0.57
C VAL A 49 7.83 -9.10 0.27
N ARG A 50 8.23 -8.70 -0.91
CA ARG A 50 9.62 -8.74 -1.35
C ARG A 50 10.04 -7.38 -1.87
N PRO A 51 11.34 -7.05 -1.81
CA PRO A 51 11.82 -5.81 -2.41
C PRO A 51 11.45 -5.76 -3.89
N GLY A 52 11.00 -4.62 -4.33
CA GLY A 52 10.56 -4.43 -5.70
C GLY A 52 9.05 -4.57 -5.88
N ASP A 53 8.34 -5.04 -4.87
CA ASP A 53 6.89 -5.14 -4.94
C ASP A 53 6.27 -3.77 -4.71
N ILE A 54 5.04 -3.60 -5.17
CA ILE A 54 4.29 -2.39 -4.92
C ILE A 54 3.12 -2.74 -4.01
N ILE A 55 2.95 -1.94 -2.97
CA ILE A 55 1.89 -2.15 -1.98
C ILE A 55 0.81 -1.11 -2.21
N LYS A 56 -0.41 -1.58 -2.24
CA LYS A 56 -1.57 -0.69 -2.30
C LYS A 56 -2.08 -0.52 -0.88
N ILE A 57 -2.09 0.72 -0.42
CA ILE A 57 -2.54 1.06 0.93
C ILE A 57 -3.88 1.78 0.82
N THR A 58 -4.92 1.18 1.37
CA THR A 58 -6.25 1.78 1.37
C THR A 58 -6.54 2.28 2.79
N ARG A 59 -6.85 3.56 2.91
CA ARG A 59 -7.19 4.16 4.19
C ARG A 59 -8.60 4.72 4.12
N LYS A 60 -9.36 4.46 5.17
CA LYS A 60 -10.70 5.03 5.29
C LYS A 60 -10.67 6.10 6.36
N SER A 61 -11.34 7.20 6.07
CA SER A 61 -11.45 8.31 7.01
C SER A 61 -12.92 8.64 7.19
N ALA A 62 -13.28 9.03 8.39
CA ALA A 62 -14.66 9.41 8.70
C ALA A 62 -15.10 10.65 7.91
N THR A 63 -14.16 11.51 7.59
CA THR A 63 -14.47 12.76 6.91
C THR A 63 -14.06 12.77 5.43
N ALA A 64 -12.93 12.17 5.11
CA ALA A 64 -12.40 12.21 3.75
C ALA A 64 -12.81 11.02 2.90
N GLY A 65 -13.48 10.04 3.47
CA GLY A 65 -13.85 8.84 2.73
C GLY A 65 -12.66 7.92 2.57
N GLU A 66 -12.51 7.36 1.40
CA GLU A 66 -11.47 6.38 1.15
C GLU A 66 -10.34 6.98 0.33
N SER A 67 -9.11 6.73 0.75
CA SER A 67 -7.91 7.17 0.05
C SER A 67 -7.02 5.99 -0.26
N VAL A 68 -6.42 5.99 -1.43
CA VAL A 68 -5.56 4.90 -1.87
C VAL A 68 -4.17 5.47 -2.14
N TYR A 69 -3.17 4.78 -1.60
CA TYR A 69 -1.78 5.16 -1.77
C TYR A 69 -0.98 3.96 -2.25
N TYR A 70 0.08 4.21 -3.01
CA TYR A 70 0.97 3.16 -3.47
C TYR A 70 2.36 3.42 -2.94
N ARG A 71 3.05 2.36 -2.55
CA ARG A 71 4.41 2.44 -2.02
C ARG A 71 5.28 1.38 -2.68
N TYR A 72 6.53 1.71 -2.89
CA TYR A 72 7.51 0.80 -3.48
C TYR A 72 8.30 0.14 -2.35
N VAL A 73 8.29 -1.18 -2.29
CA VAL A 73 8.95 -1.91 -1.21
C VAL A 73 10.45 -1.94 -1.48
N VAL A 74 11.23 -1.51 -0.52
CA VAL A 74 12.68 -1.53 -0.61
C VAL A 74 13.25 -2.28 0.58
N GLU A 75 14.46 -2.81 0.39
CA GLU A 75 15.15 -3.51 1.44
C GLU A 75 16.06 -2.55 2.16
N ALA A 76 16.08 -2.65 3.46
CA ALA A 76 16.93 -1.77 4.28
C ALA A 76 18.41 -2.10 4.11
#